data_ab3685be90567f35ae8f6539d9618176
#
_entry.id   ab3685be90567f35ae8f6539d9618176
#
_cell.length_a   1.000
_cell.length_b   1.000
_cell.length_c   1.000
_cell.angle_alpha   90.00
_cell.angle_beta   90.00
_cell.angle_gamma   90.00
#
_symmetry.space_group_name_H-M   'P 1'
#
loop_
_entity.id
_entity.type
_entity.pdbx_description
1 polymer ?
#
loop_
_entity_poly.entity_id
_entity_poly.type
_entity_poly.pdbx_seq_one_letter_code
_entity_poly.pdbx_strand_id
1 'polypeptide(L)'
;MNGANTPVYDVVVIGGGVVGCAVLRELSRYDLRLLLVERESDLAEGVSKGNSGVIHAGFNVPPRSLKARTNVAGLKLSYELASTLGVPHRKTGKLVVALADEDRFRLEEL
;
A
#
# COMPACT_ATOMS: atom_id res chain seq x y z
N MET A 1 8.05 -8.33 45.53
CA MET A 1 7.86 -7.49 44.31
C MET A 1 7.89 -8.45 43.13
N ASN A 2 6.70 -8.78 42.59
CA ASN A 2 6.59 -9.69 41.46
C ASN A 2 7.16 -8.96 40.25
N GLY A 3 8.30 -9.39 39.75
CA GLY A 3 8.82 -8.94 38.47
C GLY A 3 7.78 -9.23 37.39
N ALA A 4 7.05 -8.21 36.98
CA ALA A 4 6.16 -8.30 35.83
C ALA A 4 7.03 -8.75 34.65
N ASN A 5 6.77 -9.94 34.16
CA ASN A 5 7.45 -10.46 32.98
C ASN A 5 7.04 -9.57 31.80
N THR A 6 7.82 -8.52 31.56
CA THR A 6 7.55 -7.58 30.45
C THR A 6 7.64 -8.38 29.14
N PRO A 7 6.57 -8.41 28.33
CA PRO A 7 6.62 -9.14 27.09
C PRO A 7 7.68 -8.54 26.17
N VAL A 8 8.57 -9.38 25.65
CA VAL A 8 9.60 -8.98 24.70
C VAL A 8 9.11 -9.34 23.30
N TYR A 9 9.15 -8.39 22.39
CA TYR A 9 8.78 -8.56 20.99
C TYR A 9 10.03 -8.53 20.12
N ASP A 10 10.03 -9.35 19.08
CA ASP A 10 11.13 -9.41 18.12
C ASP A 10 11.03 -8.26 17.11
N VAL A 11 9.80 -7.86 16.76
CA VAL A 11 9.53 -6.70 15.89
C VAL A 11 8.32 -5.92 16.40
N VAL A 12 8.45 -4.61 16.38
CA VAL A 12 7.34 -3.68 16.65
C VAL A 12 7.08 -2.85 15.40
N VAL A 13 5.85 -2.91 14.87
CA VAL A 13 5.38 -2.09 13.75
C VAL A 13 4.61 -0.90 14.33
N ILE A 14 5.04 0.31 14.01
CA ILE A 14 4.40 1.55 14.46
C ILE A 14 3.56 2.11 13.32
N GLY A 15 2.25 2.19 13.57
CA GLY A 15 1.24 2.65 12.63
C GLY A 15 0.45 1.52 11.98
N GLY A 16 -0.87 1.52 12.20
CA GLY A 16 -1.82 0.53 11.70
C GLY A 16 -2.49 0.91 10.37
N GLY A 17 -1.85 1.76 9.55
CA GLY A 17 -2.28 2.01 8.18
C GLY A 17 -2.00 0.84 7.25
N VAL A 18 -2.38 0.97 5.96
CA VAL A 18 -2.20 -0.10 4.96
C VAL A 18 -0.76 -0.61 4.87
N VAL A 19 0.23 0.27 5.02
CA VAL A 19 1.65 -0.11 4.95
C VAL A 19 2.03 -0.95 6.17
N GLY A 20 1.72 -0.49 7.39
CA GLY A 20 2.02 -1.23 8.62
C GLY A 20 1.32 -2.58 8.67
N CYS A 21 0.06 -2.64 8.27
CA CYS A 21 -0.69 -3.90 8.18
C CYS A 21 -0.08 -4.85 7.13
N ALA A 22 0.38 -4.34 5.99
CA ALA A 22 1.05 -5.16 4.97
C ALA A 22 2.38 -5.72 5.47
N VAL A 23 3.18 -4.89 6.14
CA VAL A 23 4.45 -5.32 6.76
C VAL A 23 4.20 -6.39 7.83
N LEU A 24 3.25 -6.13 8.74
CA LEU A 24 2.89 -7.09 9.79
C LEU A 24 2.42 -8.43 9.21
N ARG A 25 1.56 -8.37 8.18
CA ARG A 25 1.10 -9.56 7.47
C ARG A 25 2.25 -10.35 6.86
N GLU A 26 3.21 -9.70 6.25
CA GLU A 26 4.35 -10.42 5.67
C GLU A 26 5.24 -11.02 6.75
N LEU A 27 5.52 -10.28 7.83
CA LEU A 27 6.29 -10.76 8.97
C LEU A 27 5.60 -11.92 9.72
N SER A 28 4.27 -11.98 9.71
CA SER A 28 3.52 -13.07 10.37
C SER A 28 3.75 -14.46 9.76
N ARG A 29 4.46 -14.55 8.64
CA ARG A 29 4.90 -15.82 8.05
C ARG A 29 6.13 -16.43 8.73
N TYR A 30 6.74 -15.67 9.60
CA TYR A 30 7.93 -16.07 10.34
C TYR A 30 7.59 -16.34 11.79
N ASP A 31 8.36 -17.17 12.46
CA ASP A 31 8.23 -17.44 13.90
C ASP A 31 8.81 -16.26 14.70
N LEU A 32 8.04 -15.18 14.76
CA LEU A 32 8.41 -13.93 15.41
C LEU A 32 7.29 -13.45 16.33
N ARG A 33 7.67 -12.92 17.47
CA ARG A 33 6.72 -12.19 18.35
C ARG A 33 6.56 -10.78 17.82
N LEU A 34 5.40 -10.50 17.25
CA LEU A 34 5.10 -9.26 16.58
C LEU A 34 4.17 -8.40 17.43
N LEU A 35 4.39 -7.10 17.41
CA LEU A 35 3.48 -6.11 17.99
C LEU A 35 3.22 -5.03 16.94
N LEU A 36 1.96 -4.66 16.77
CA LEU A 36 1.56 -3.46 16.04
C LEU A 36 1.02 -2.44 17.04
N VAL A 37 1.51 -1.21 16.94
CA VAL A 37 1.09 -0.09 17.79
C VAL A 37 0.44 0.96 16.89
N GLU A 38 -0.81 1.30 17.17
CA GLU A 38 -1.57 2.34 16.49
C GLU A 38 -1.95 3.43 17.51
N ARG A 39 -1.92 4.67 17.08
CA ARG A 39 -2.28 5.82 17.89
C ARG A 39 -3.79 6.00 18.01
N GLU A 40 -4.49 5.73 16.91
CA GLU A 40 -5.93 5.88 16.84
C GLU A 40 -6.64 4.68 17.48
N SER A 41 -7.96 4.78 17.66
CA SER A 41 -8.77 3.73 18.29
C SER A 41 -8.96 2.50 17.42
N ASP A 42 -8.71 2.61 16.11
CA ASP A 42 -8.85 1.51 15.14
C ASP A 42 -7.78 1.60 14.06
N LEU A 43 -7.63 0.54 13.28
CA LEU A 43 -6.72 0.47 12.15
C LEU A 43 -7.23 1.32 10.98
N ALA A 44 -6.30 1.80 10.18
CA ALA A 44 -6.57 2.53 8.94
C ALA A 44 -7.29 3.89 9.09
N GLU A 45 -7.42 4.44 10.28
CA GLU A 45 -8.14 5.70 10.55
C GLU A 45 -7.52 6.96 9.89
N GLY A 46 -6.29 6.86 9.40
CA GLY A 46 -5.61 7.94 8.66
C GLY A 46 -5.87 7.93 7.16
N VAL A 47 -4.81 8.20 6.38
CA VAL A 47 -4.82 8.24 4.91
C VAL A 47 -5.32 6.95 4.27
N SER A 48 -5.16 5.81 4.94
CA SER A 48 -5.64 4.52 4.43
C SER A 48 -7.17 4.45 4.32
N LYS A 49 -7.90 5.18 5.14
CA LYS A 49 -9.36 5.33 5.07
C LYS A 49 -9.78 6.48 4.15
N GLY A 50 -9.04 7.59 4.20
CA GLY A 50 -9.33 8.81 3.46
C GLY A 50 -8.56 8.91 2.13
N ASN A 51 -8.83 8.01 1.19
CA ASN A 51 -8.18 8.03 -0.13
C ASN A 51 -9.19 7.75 -1.25
N SER A 52 -8.74 7.86 -2.50
CA SER A 52 -9.61 7.68 -3.67
C SER A 52 -9.93 6.22 -4.02
N GLY A 53 -9.31 5.24 -3.34
CA GLY A 53 -9.48 3.83 -3.64
C GLY A 53 -8.95 3.41 -5.03
N VAL A 54 -8.10 4.22 -5.65
CA VAL A 54 -7.56 3.96 -6.99
C VAL A 54 -6.17 3.37 -6.90
N ILE A 55 -6.00 2.16 -7.44
CA ILE A 55 -4.68 1.55 -7.57
C ILE A 55 -3.94 2.25 -8.72
N HIS A 56 -2.76 2.75 -8.43
CA HIS A 56 -1.97 3.55 -9.37
C HIS A 56 -1.31 2.68 -10.44
N ALA A 57 -1.47 3.06 -11.72
CA ALA A 57 -0.91 2.29 -12.84
C ALA A 57 0.60 2.50 -13.06
N GLY A 58 1.15 3.61 -12.55
CA GLY A 58 2.59 3.87 -12.60
C GLY A 58 3.08 4.68 -13.82
N PHE A 59 2.22 4.99 -14.80
CA PHE A 59 2.62 5.64 -16.05
C PHE A 59 3.07 7.11 -15.91
N ASN A 60 2.62 7.81 -14.85
CA ASN A 60 2.94 9.24 -14.63
C ASN A 60 4.04 9.45 -13.59
N VAL A 61 4.97 8.54 -13.48
CA VAL A 61 6.15 8.67 -12.61
C VAL A 61 7.42 8.52 -13.44
N PRO A 62 8.53 9.19 -13.07
CA PRO A 62 9.76 9.12 -13.83
C PRO A 62 10.19 7.66 -14.07
N PRO A 63 10.45 7.26 -15.32
CA PRO A 63 10.93 5.91 -15.64
C PRO A 63 12.19 5.56 -14.85
N ARG A 64 12.38 4.27 -14.54
CA ARG A 64 13.53 3.74 -13.78
C ARG A 64 13.63 4.20 -12.31
N SER A 65 12.75 5.09 -11.83
CA SER A 65 12.71 5.46 -10.41
C SER A 65 12.29 4.28 -9.54
N LEU A 66 12.66 4.30 -8.26
CA LEU A 66 12.17 3.32 -7.30
C LEU A 66 10.63 3.36 -7.24
N LYS A 67 10.05 4.56 -7.31
CA LYS A 67 8.60 4.76 -7.34
C LYS A 67 7.95 4.07 -8.54
N ALA A 68 8.51 4.16 -9.75
CA ALA A 68 7.99 3.46 -10.93
C ALA A 68 8.04 1.95 -10.75
N ARG A 69 9.17 1.42 -10.31
CA ARG A 69 9.36 -0.03 -10.09
C ARG A 69 8.39 -0.59 -9.04
N THR A 70 8.29 0.07 -7.89
CA THR A 70 7.39 -0.37 -6.81
C THR A 70 5.92 -0.19 -7.16
N ASN A 71 5.58 0.84 -7.96
CA ASN A 71 4.21 1.07 -8.42
C ASN A 71 3.73 -0.07 -9.33
N VAL A 72 4.52 -0.42 -10.35
CA VAL A 72 4.17 -1.50 -11.29
C VAL A 72 4.11 -2.86 -10.58
N ALA A 73 5.08 -3.16 -9.72
CA ALA A 73 5.07 -4.39 -8.94
C ALA A 73 3.89 -4.41 -7.95
N GLY A 74 3.63 -3.30 -7.27
CA GLY A 74 2.54 -3.15 -6.32
C GLY A 74 1.16 -3.24 -6.96
N LEU A 75 0.97 -2.76 -8.19
CA LEU A 75 -0.25 -2.92 -8.95
C LEU A 75 -0.67 -4.40 -9.05
N LYS A 76 0.26 -5.25 -9.48
CA LYS A 76 0.01 -6.69 -9.61
C LYS A 76 -0.32 -7.32 -8.25
N LEU A 77 0.53 -7.09 -7.27
CA LEU A 77 0.35 -7.62 -5.91
C LEU A 77 -0.95 -7.15 -5.27
N SER A 78 -1.38 -5.92 -5.53
CA SER A 78 -2.64 -5.37 -4.99
C SER A 78 -3.85 -6.13 -5.51
N TYR A 79 -3.90 -6.50 -6.78
CA TYR A 79 -4.99 -7.30 -7.33
C TYR A 79 -4.97 -8.73 -6.77
N GLU A 80 -3.81 -9.36 -6.69
CA GLU A 80 -3.65 -10.69 -6.11
C GLU A 80 -4.10 -10.71 -4.64
N LEU A 81 -3.67 -9.71 -3.87
CA LEU A 81 -4.03 -9.57 -2.46
C LEU A 81 -5.52 -9.28 -2.28
N ALA A 82 -6.09 -8.38 -3.07
CA ALA A 82 -7.52 -8.06 -3.01
C ALA A 82 -8.37 -9.31 -3.29
N SER A 83 -7.99 -10.12 -4.27
CA SER A 83 -8.64 -11.38 -4.56
C SER A 83 -8.52 -12.37 -3.40
N THR A 84 -7.33 -12.51 -2.83
CA THR A 84 -7.07 -13.41 -1.69
C THR A 84 -7.86 -13.03 -0.45
N LEU A 85 -8.00 -11.73 -0.19
CA LEU A 85 -8.71 -11.19 0.97
C LEU A 85 -10.21 -10.97 0.74
N GLY A 86 -10.73 -11.27 -0.45
CA GLY A 86 -12.14 -11.05 -0.79
C GLY A 86 -12.50 -9.55 -0.88
N VAL A 87 -11.53 -8.66 -1.12
CA VAL A 87 -11.79 -7.22 -1.25
C VAL A 87 -12.38 -6.93 -2.63
N PRO A 88 -13.58 -6.33 -2.72
CA PRO A 88 -14.19 -5.97 -3.99
C PRO A 88 -13.30 -5.00 -4.77
N HIS A 89 -13.01 -5.33 -6.02
CA HIS A 89 -12.17 -4.51 -6.88
C HIS A 89 -12.53 -4.67 -8.35
N ARG A 90 -12.16 -3.68 -9.17
CA ARG A 90 -12.37 -3.69 -10.63
C ARG A 90 -11.13 -3.19 -11.36
N LYS A 91 -10.81 -3.82 -12.48
CA LYS A 91 -9.85 -3.31 -13.46
C LYS A 91 -10.59 -2.43 -14.47
N THR A 92 -10.84 -1.19 -14.11
CA THR A 92 -11.61 -0.25 -14.94
C THR A 92 -10.78 0.38 -16.07
N GLY A 93 -9.46 0.26 -15.98
CA GLY A 93 -8.56 1.02 -16.85
C GLY A 93 -8.52 2.50 -16.47
N LYS A 94 -7.81 3.28 -17.27
CA LYS A 94 -7.69 4.73 -17.15
C LYS A 94 -7.63 5.36 -18.53
N LEU A 95 -8.38 6.43 -18.72
CA LEU A 95 -8.31 7.26 -19.92
C LEU A 95 -7.42 8.48 -19.61
N VAL A 96 -6.46 8.74 -20.48
CA VAL A 96 -5.69 9.98 -20.49
C VAL A 96 -6.09 10.73 -21.76
N VAL A 97 -6.51 11.97 -21.62
CA VAL A 97 -7.08 12.76 -22.72
C VAL A 97 -6.26 14.04 -22.88
N ALA A 98 -5.80 14.31 -24.09
CA ALA A 98 -5.30 15.61 -24.49
C ALA A 98 -6.48 16.56 -24.70
N LEU A 99 -6.50 17.70 -24.02
CA LEU A 99 -7.53 18.72 -24.16
C LEU A 99 -7.13 19.85 -25.12
N ALA A 100 -5.83 19.99 -25.39
CA ALA A 100 -5.27 20.95 -26.32
C ALA A 100 -4.20 20.28 -27.19
N ASP A 101 -3.86 20.92 -28.29
CA ASP A 101 -2.85 20.39 -29.22
C ASP A 101 -1.45 20.26 -28.56
N GLU A 102 -1.16 21.14 -27.62
CA GLU A 102 0.10 21.10 -26.84
C GLU A 102 0.20 19.87 -25.94
N ASP A 103 -0.94 19.29 -25.54
CA ASP A 103 -0.99 18.10 -24.68
C ASP A 103 -0.69 16.81 -25.48
N ARG A 104 -0.81 16.84 -26.81
CA ARG A 104 -0.60 15.66 -27.67
C ARG A 104 0.81 15.09 -27.53
N PHE A 105 1.81 15.98 -27.46
CA PHE A 105 3.21 15.57 -27.28
C PHE A 105 3.41 14.81 -25.97
N ARG A 106 2.79 15.29 -24.88
CA ARG A 106 2.84 14.62 -23.57
C ARG A 106 2.11 13.27 -23.57
N LEU A 107 1.08 13.14 -24.38
CA LEU A 107 0.34 11.90 -24.52
C LEU A 107 1.17 10.82 -25.22
N GLU A 108 2.00 11.22 -26.21
CA GLU A 108 2.89 10.32 -26.96
C GLU A 108 4.10 9.86 -26.13
N GLU A 109 4.46 10.60 -25.07
CA GLU A 109 5.55 10.24 -24.15
C GLU A 109 5.13 9.28 -23.03
N LEU A 110 3.83 8.98 -22.86
CA LEU A 110 3.29 8.10 -21.83
C LEU A 110 3.31 6.63 -22.23
#